data_351ea247003e6fd5820a9d7840ea6c56
#
_entry.id   351ea247003e6fd5820a9d7840ea6c56
#
_cell.length_a   1.000
_cell.length_b   1.000
_cell.length_c   1.000
_cell.angle_alpha   90.00
_cell.angle_beta   90.00
_cell.angle_gamma   90.00
#
_symmetry.space_group_name_H-M   'P 1'
#
loop_
_entity.id
_entity.type
_entity.pdbx_description
1 polymer ?
#
loop_
_entity_poly.entity_id
_entity_poly.type
_entity_poly.pdbx_seq_one_letter_code
_entity_poly.pdbx_strand_id
1 'polypeptide(L)'
;MQLSDFDYDLPPELIAQHPAASRTASRLLHLDGRTGAIEDLAFPAIVSLLAPGDLLVVNDTRVIKARLHGRKDSGGEVEVLVERIVDARRALAQVRSSKAPKVGRRLVLGGDEVYVAGRQGEFWELEFPGDVLASLEAHGEVPLPPYITHAADAGDEARYQTVYARSPGAVAAPTAGLHFDEALLAALEAKGVARASVTLHVGAGTFQPVRVDDISKHVMHSERYSVPEATVAAIAKARAAKGRVVAVGTTALRALESAASGQQVRAGSGETRLFIVPGHEFKVVDRLVTNFHLPRSTLLMLVSAFAGAANIRRAYEHAVAARYRFFSYGDAMLLESAQVRA
;
A
#
# COMPACT_ATOMS: atom_id res chain seq x y z
N MET A 1 10.44 -5.91 21.50
CA MET A 1 9.09 -5.33 21.35
C MET A 1 8.11 -6.46 21.09
N GLN A 2 6.94 -6.38 21.70
CA GLN A 2 5.88 -7.37 21.54
C GLN A 2 4.80 -6.83 20.59
N LEU A 3 4.07 -7.73 19.94
CA LEU A 3 2.95 -7.38 19.08
C LEU A 3 1.88 -6.56 19.84
N SER A 4 1.68 -6.85 21.14
CA SER A 4 0.78 -6.13 22.03
C SER A 4 1.14 -4.65 22.25
N ASP A 5 2.41 -4.25 22.03
CA ASP A 5 2.83 -2.85 22.14
C ASP A 5 2.18 -1.96 21.07
N PHE A 6 1.67 -2.59 19.99
CA PHE A 6 1.00 -1.97 18.84
C PHE A 6 -0.49 -2.31 18.78
N ASP A 7 -1.11 -2.54 19.93
CA ASP A 7 -2.55 -2.78 20.04
C ASP A 7 -3.29 -1.54 20.49
N TYR A 8 -4.53 -1.40 20.01
CA TYR A 8 -5.47 -0.39 20.45
C TYR A 8 -6.91 -0.87 20.17
N ASP A 9 -7.88 -0.34 20.89
CA ASP A 9 -9.28 -0.67 20.68
C ASP A 9 -9.83 0.09 19.47
N LEU A 10 -10.25 -0.65 18.44
CA LEU A 10 -10.84 -0.11 17.22
C LEU A 10 -12.28 -0.61 17.09
N PRO A 11 -13.29 0.25 17.30
CA PRO A 11 -14.67 -0.09 17.03
C PRO A 11 -14.88 -0.52 15.57
N PRO A 12 -15.46 -1.69 15.29
CA PRO A 12 -15.61 -2.20 13.92
C PRO A 12 -16.36 -1.27 12.97
N GLU A 13 -17.29 -0.48 13.49
CA GLU A 13 -18.08 0.49 12.73
C GLU A 13 -17.26 1.67 12.20
N LEU A 14 -16.03 1.89 12.70
CA LEU A 14 -15.11 2.90 12.17
C LEU A 14 -14.31 2.39 10.96
N ILE A 15 -14.32 1.10 10.68
CA ILE A 15 -13.67 0.54 9.48
C ILE A 15 -14.53 0.86 8.26
N ALA A 16 -14.05 1.76 7.40
CA ALA A 16 -14.80 2.23 6.24
C ALA A 16 -15.03 1.10 5.22
N GLN A 17 -16.29 0.83 4.93
CA GLN A 17 -16.67 -0.18 3.93
C GLN A 17 -16.77 0.39 2.51
N HIS A 18 -17.01 1.69 2.37
CA HIS A 18 -17.15 2.38 1.09
C HIS A 18 -16.30 3.65 1.07
N PRO A 19 -15.80 4.07 -0.10
CA PRO A 19 -15.07 5.33 -0.23
C PRO A 19 -15.99 6.53 0.09
N ALA A 20 -15.39 7.66 0.47
CA ALA A 20 -16.11 8.93 0.60
C ALA A 20 -16.70 9.36 -0.76
N ALA A 21 -17.68 10.28 -0.78
CA ALA A 21 -18.37 10.73 -1.99
C ALA A 21 -17.41 11.25 -3.08
N SER A 22 -16.36 11.97 -2.68
CA SER A 22 -15.25 12.33 -3.55
C SER A 22 -13.92 11.91 -2.92
N ARG A 23 -12.83 11.84 -3.71
CA ARG A 23 -11.51 11.45 -3.20
C ARG A 23 -11.01 12.39 -2.12
N THR A 24 -11.23 13.68 -2.28
CA THR A 24 -10.77 14.74 -1.37
C THR A 24 -11.74 15.02 -0.21
N ALA A 25 -12.87 14.30 -0.11
CA ALA A 25 -13.85 14.50 0.97
C ALA A 25 -13.45 13.85 2.30
N SER A 26 -12.34 13.13 2.37
CA SER A 26 -11.82 12.56 3.61
C SER A 26 -11.31 13.65 4.57
N ARG A 27 -11.25 13.29 5.85
CA ARG A 27 -10.56 14.09 6.86
C ARG A 27 -9.07 13.85 6.79
N LEU A 28 -8.30 14.80 7.34
CA LEU A 28 -6.85 14.72 7.48
C LEU A 28 -6.48 15.01 8.94
N LEU A 29 -5.84 14.05 9.59
CA LEU A 29 -5.21 14.29 10.88
C LEU A 29 -3.74 14.66 10.62
N HIS A 30 -3.35 15.89 10.97
CA HIS A 30 -1.95 16.32 10.94
C HIS A 30 -1.31 16.06 12.31
N LEU A 31 -0.20 15.32 12.32
CA LEU A 31 0.57 15.02 13.53
C LEU A 31 2.02 15.50 13.37
N ASP A 32 2.43 16.46 14.20
CA ASP A 32 3.84 16.82 14.35
C ASP A 32 4.54 15.75 15.21
N GLY A 33 5.41 14.95 14.61
CA GLY A 33 6.13 13.88 15.31
C GLY A 33 7.10 14.35 16.38
N ARG A 34 7.56 15.61 16.35
CA ARG A 34 8.52 16.17 17.31
C ARG A 34 7.82 16.71 18.55
N THR A 35 6.69 17.38 18.38
CA THR A 35 5.94 18.00 19.47
C THR A 35 4.79 17.13 19.96
N GLY A 36 4.30 16.24 19.09
CA GLY A 36 3.09 15.45 19.29
C GLY A 36 1.80 16.27 19.18
N ALA A 37 1.86 17.47 18.59
CA ALA A 37 0.69 18.30 18.31
C ALA A 37 -0.18 17.61 17.24
N ILE A 38 -1.51 17.64 17.47
CA ILE A 38 -2.52 17.04 16.58
C ILE A 38 -3.43 18.17 16.10
N GLU A 39 -3.74 18.16 14.80
CA GLU A 39 -4.67 19.08 14.18
C GLU A 39 -5.66 18.32 13.28
N ASP A 40 -6.95 18.57 13.48
CA ASP A 40 -8.03 17.99 12.67
C ASP A 40 -8.37 18.90 11.50
N LEU A 41 -8.23 18.38 10.29
CA LEU A 41 -8.38 19.12 9.03
C LEU A 41 -9.26 18.34 8.03
N ALA A 42 -9.66 18.98 6.95
CA ALA A 42 -10.11 18.30 5.72
C ALA A 42 -8.91 18.03 4.81
N PHE A 43 -8.96 16.94 4.01
CA PHE A 43 -7.83 16.52 3.19
C PHE A 43 -7.28 17.60 2.24
N PRO A 44 -8.10 18.47 1.61
CA PRO A 44 -7.59 19.56 0.77
C PRO A 44 -6.65 20.55 1.49
N ALA A 45 -6.68 20.61 2.83
CA ALA A 45 -5.75 21.43 3.59
C ALA A 45 -4.27 21.02 3.42
N ILE A 46 -4.01 19.82 2.87
CA ILE A 46 -2.65 19.38 2.53
C ILE A 46 -1.93 20.40 1.63
N VAL A 47 -2.67 21.12 0.78
CA VAL A 47 -2.11 22.20 -0.05
C VAL A 47 -1.48 23.30 0.81
N SER A 48 -2.08 23.66 1.95
CA SER A 48 -1.53 24.68 2.85
C SER A 48 -0.33 24.17 3.65
N LEU A 49 -0.30 22.88 3.98
CA LEU A 49 0.73 22.24 4.80
C LEU A 49 2.04 21.96 4.04
N LEU A 50 1.98 21.81 2.72
CA LEU A 50 3.16 21.65 1.88
C LEU A 50 3.67 23.01 1.39
N ALA A 51 4.98 23.13 1.18
CA ALA A 51 5.64 24.37 0.76
C ALA A 51 6.20 24.26 -0.68
N PRO A 52 6.40 25.39 -1.37
CA PRO A 52 7.16 25.39 -2.61
C PRO A 52 8.54 24.74 -2.41
N GLY A 53 8.93 23.89 -3.35
CA GLY A 53 10.18 23.12 -3.26
C GLY A 53 10.04 21.75 -2.60
N ASP A 54 8.94 21.44 -1.91
CA ASP A 54 8.65 20.09 -1.46
C ASP A 54 8.47 19.15 -2.66
N LEU A 55 8.77 17.86 -2.46
CA LEU A 55 8.60 16.81 -3.46
C LEU A 55 7.61 15.78 -2.95
N LEU A 56 6.48 15.63 -3.65
CA LEU A 56 5.50 14.59 -3.41
C LEU A 56 5.91 13.33 -4.18
N VAL A 57 6.23 12.23 -3.49
CA VAL A 57 6.57 10.95 -4.12
C VAL A 57 5.42 9.98 -3.96
N VAL A 58 4.85 9.54 -5.09
CA VAL A 58 3.69 8.66 -5.16
C VAL A 58 4.08 7.26 -5.63
N ASN A 59 3.31 6.25 -5.25
CA ASN A 59 3.44 4.90 -5.80
C ASN A 59 2.48 4.76 -6.99
N ASP A 60 3.01 4.61 -8.21
CA ASP A 60 2.24 4.54 -9.45
C ASP A 60 1.84 3.13 -9.86
N THR A 61 1.93 2.18 -8.95
CA THR A 61 1.44 0.82 -9.19
C THR A 61 -0.05 0.83 -9.52
N ARG A 62 -0.46 -0.02 -10.47
CA ARG A 62 -1.86 -0.24 -10.84
C ARG A 62 -2.32 -1.59 -10.31
N VAL A 63 -3.46 -1.60 -9.64
CA VAL A 63 -4.12 -2.83 -9.20
C VAL A 63 -4.62 -3.60 -10.41
N ILE A 64 -4.34 -4.90 -10.44
CA ILE A 64 -4.85 -5.82 -11.45
C ILE A 64 -6.07 -6.58 -10.92
N LYS A 65 -6.93 -7.08 -11.79
CA LYS A 65 -8.11 -7.89 -11.42
C LYS A 65 -7.66 -9.29 -11.00
N ALA A 66 -6.89 -9.38 -9.92
CA ALA A 66 -6.11 -10.54 -9.52
C ALA A 66 -6.94 -11.72 -9.01
N ARG A 67 -8.25 -11.55 -8.75
CA ARG A 67 -9.11 -12.62 -8.24
C ARG A 67 -9.88 -13.28 -9.37
N LEU A 68 -9.73 -14.60 -9.48
CA LEU A 68 -10.44 -15.44 -10.43
C LEU A 68 -11.23 -16.51 -9.71
N HIS A 69 -12.43 -16.76 -10.18
CA HIS A 69 -13.29 -17.88 -9.75
C HIS A 69 -13.37 -18.94 -10.82
N GLY A 70 -13.47 -20.20 -10.42
CA GLY A 70 -13.56 -21.29 -11.38
C GLY A 70 -13.73 -22.65 -10.74
N ARG A 71 -13.33 -23.68 -11.48
CA ARG A 71 -13.47 -25.09 -11.07
C ARG A 71 -12.23 -25.89 -11.39
N LYS A 72 -11.98 -26.90 -10.56
CA LYS A 72 -11.00 -27.95 -10.87
C LYS A 72 -11.57 -28.91 -11.93
N ASP A 73 -10.72 -29.61 -12.62
CA ASP A 73 -11.10 -30.71 -13.54
C ASP A 73 -11.97 -31.78 -12.87
N SER A 74 -11.89 -31.93 -11.54
CA SER A 74 -12.74 -32.81 -10.74
C SER A 74 -14.10 -32.20 -10.36
N GLY A 75 -14.44 -30.99 -10.85
CA GLY A 75 -15.71 -30.28 -10.60
C GLY A 75 -15.77 -29.42 -9.34
N GLY A 76 -14.78 -29.52 -8.44
CA GLY A 76 -14.77 -28.70 -7.20
C GLY A 76 -14.47 -27.23 -7.47
N GLU A 77 -15.15 -26.33 -6.78
CA GLU A 77 -14.92 -24.87 -6.87
C GLU A 77 -13.52 -24.48 -6.41
N VAL A 78 -13.01 -23.44 -7.03
CA VAL A 78 -11.70 -22.86 -6.72
C VAL A 78 -11.75 -21.34 -6.85
N GLU A 79 -11.13 -20.65 -5.89
CA GLU A 79 -10.81 -19.24 -5.95
C GLU A 79 -9.29 -19.11 -6.07
N VAL A 80 -8.85 -18.32 -7.01
CA VAL A 80 -7.43 -18.04 -7.27
C VAL A 80 -7.21 -16.55 -7.04
N LEU A 81 -6.22 -16.20 -6.22
CA LEU A 81 -5.73 -14.84 -6.05
C LEU A 81 -4.29 -14.79 -6.57
N VAL A 82 -4.12 -14.19 -7.74
CA VAL A 82 -2.79 -13.98 -8.33
C VAL A 82 -1.99 -13.02 -7.45
N GLU A 83 -0.90 -13.51 -6.91
CA GLU A 83 0.03 -12.74 -6.08
C GLU A 83 1.03 -11.95 -6.94
N ARG A 84 1.49 -12.59 -8.01
CA ARG A 84 2.55 -12.04 -8.87
C ARG A 84 2.51 -12.63 -10.27
N ILE A 85 2.57 -11.78 -11.28
CA ILE A 85 2.84 -12.19 -12.65
C ILE A 85 4.35 -12.41 -12.77
N VAL A 86 4.76 -13.65 -13.16
CA VAL A 86 6.16 -14.05 -13.34
C VAL A 86 6.64 -13.69 -14.74
N ASP A 87 5.85 -14.06 -15.74
CA ASP A 87 6.04 -13.73 -17.14
C ASP A 87 4.70 -13.70 -17.89
N ALA A 88 4.69 -13.58 -19.21
CA ALA A 88 3.47 -13.44 -20.00
C ALA A 88 2.45 -14.59 -19.76
N ARG A 89 2.92 -15.80 -19.41
CA ARG A 89 2.04 -16.97 -19.27
C ARG A 89 2.02 -17.58 -17.88
N ARG A 90 2.88 -17.14 -16.96
CA ARG A 90 2.98 -17.74 -15.63
C ARG A 90 2.74 -16.72 -14.52
N ALA A 91 2.02 -17.17 -13.50
CA ALA A 91 1.75 -16.40 -12.30
C ALA A 91 1.94 -17.24 -11.03
N LEU A 92 2.35 -16.61 -9.95
CA LEU A 92 2.25 -17.16 -8.60
C LEU A 92 0.92 -16.73 -8.00
N ALA A 93 0.21 -17.66 -7.37
CA ALA A 93 -1.12 -17.41 -6.84
C ALA A 93 -1.38 -18.16 -5.53
N GLN A 94 -2.23 -17.58 -4.69
CA GLN A 94 -2.91 -18.32 -3.65
C GLN A 94 -4.11 -19.04 -4.27
N VAL A 95 -4.34 -20.29 -3.85
CA VAL A 95 -5.48 -21.07 -4.36
C VAL A 95 -6.28 -21.60 -3.18
N ARG A 96 -7.52 -21.14 -3.09
CA ARG A 96 -8.48 -21.56 -2.10
C ARG A 96 -9.45 -22.57 -2.69
N SER A 97 -9.56 -23.73 -2.07
CA SER A 97 -10.48 -24.80 -2.46
C SER A 97 -10.63 -25.81 -1.33
N SER A 98 -11.67 -26.63 -1.36
CA SER A 98 -11.92 -27.69 -0.34
C SER A 98 -10.76 -28.69 -0.20
N LYS A 99 -10.07 -29.00 -1.32
CA LYS A 99 -8.86 -29.82 -1.36
C LYS A 99 -7.88 -29.10 -2.27
N ALA A 100 -6.64 -28.92 -1.82
CA ALA A 100 -5.58 -28.28 -2.59
C ALA A 100 -5.42 -28.93 -3.99
N PRO A 101 -5.21 -28.14 -5.05
CA PRO A 101 -4.95 -28.70 -6.37
C PRO A 101 -3.62 -29.45 -6.35
N LYS A 102 -3.46 -30.41 -7.28
CA LYS A 102 -2.19 -31.13 -7.46
C LYS A 102 -1.46 -30.58 -8.67
N VAL A 103 -0.13 -30.56 -8.61
CA VAL A 103 0.72 -30.22 -9.77
C VAL A 103 0.36 -31.13 -10.96
N GLY A 104 0.35 -30.56 -12.15
CA GLY A 104 -0.05 -31.24 -13.41
C GLY A 104 -1.58 -31.27 -13.64
N ARG A 105 -2.39 -30.77 -12.70
CA ARG A 105 -3.86 -30.72 -12.87
C ARG A 105 -4.31 -29.41 -13.50
N ARG A 106 -5.50 -29.44 -14.11
CA ARG A 106 -6.13 -28.33 -14.78
C ARG A 106 -7.15 -27.66 -13.88
N LEU A 107 -7.18 -26.33 -13.96
CA LEU A 107 -8.24 -25.46 -13.44
C LEU A 107 -8.92 -24.78 -14.63
N VAL A 108 -10.21 -24.54 -14.55
CA VAL A 108 -10.95 -23.70 -15.50
C VAL A 108 -11.30 -22.41 -14.79
N LEU A 109 -10.65 -21.31 -15.18
CA LEU A 109 -10.77 -20.01 -14.55
C LEU A 109 -11.31 -19.00 -15.59
N GLY A 110 -12.51 -18.46 -15.40
CA GLY A 110 -13.14 -17.53 -16.34
C GLY A 110 -13.33 -18.09 -17.76
N GLY A 111 -13.21 -19.40 -17.95
CA GLY A 111 -13.23 -20.07 -19.25
C GLY A 111 -11.84 -20.51 -19.75
N ASP A 112 -10.77 -19.97 -19.22
CA ASP A 112 -9.40 -20.36 -19.55
C ASP A 112 -9.01 -21.69 -18.88
N GLU A 113 -8.31 -22.54 -19.62
CA GLU A 113 -7.68 -23.75 -19.10
C GLU A 113 -6.29 -23.43 -18.53
N VAL A 114 -6.19 -23.35 -17.21
CA VAL A 114 -4.98 -23.00 -16.49
C VAL A 114 -4.38 -24.24 -15.82
N TYR A 115 -3.08 -24.46 -15.99
CA TYR A 115 -2.39 -25.62 -15.42
C TYR A 115 -1.64 -25.26 -14.15
N VAL A 116 -1.69 -26.15 -13.16
CA VAL A 116 -0.87 -26.07 -11.95
C VAL A 116 0.53 -26.59 -12.29
N ALA A 117 1.44 -25.68 -12.61
CA ALA A 117 2.80 -26.01 -13.06
C ALA A 117 3.72 -26.41 -11.90
N GLY A 118 3.52 -25.80 -10.71
CA GLY A 118 4.40 -26.05 -9.58
C GLY A 118 3.90 -25.41 -8.28
N ARG A 119 4.82 -25.36 -7.29
CA ARG A 119 4.60 -24.71 -6.02
C ARG A 119 5.87 -24.03 -5.53
N GLN A 120 5.76 -22.76 -5.08
CA GLN A 120 6.83 -21.99 -4.47
C GLN A 120 6.40 -21.52 -3.07
N GLY A 121 6.86 -22.21 -2.03
CA GLY A 121 6.43 -21.94 -0.66
C GLY A 121 4.92 -22.14 -0.49
N GLU A 122 4.20 -21.08 -0.14
CA GLU A 122 2.74 -21.08 0.02
C GLU A 122 1.98 -20.85 -1.31
N PHE A 123 2.67 -20.37 -2.36
CA PHE A 123 2.05 -20.03 -3.64
C PHE A 123 2.10 -21.20 -4.63
N TRP A 124 1.06 -21.27 -5.47
CA TRP A 124 1.00 -22.14 -6.62
C TRP A 124 1.53 -21.41 -7.85
N GLU A 125 2.35 -22.08 -8.64
CA GLU A 125 2.73 -21.61 -9.97
C GLU A 125 1.67 -22.09 -10.96
N LEU A 126 1.02 -21.12 -11.62
CA LEU A 126 -0.05 -21.36 -12.58
C LEU A 126 0.41 -20.96 -13.97
N GLU A 127 0.16 -21.83 -14.96
CA GLU A 127 0.43 -21.57 -16.37
C GLU A 127 -0.88 -21.36 -17.13
N PHE A 128 -1.01 -20.19 -17.72
CA PHE A 128 -2.16 -19.74 -18.51
C PHE A 128 -2.00 -20.10 -20.00
N PRO A 129 -3.10 -20.29 -20.76
CA PRO A 129 -3.02 -20.59 -22.19
C PRO A 129 -2.49 -19.43 -23.02
N GLY A 130 -2.66 -18.19 -22.53
CA GLY A 130 -2.26 -16.94 -23.15
C GLY A 130 -1.61 -15.98 -22.16
N ASP A 131 -1.71 -14.68 -22.46
CA ASP A 131 -1.19 -13.62 -21.59
C ASP A 131 -1.99 -13.54 -20.28
N VAL A 132 -1.28 -13.64 -19.16
CA VAL A 132 -1.88 -13.63 -17.81
C VAL A 132 -2.67 -12.34 -17.56
N LEU A 133 -2.08 -11.18 -17.90
CA LEU A 133 -2.74 -9.90 -17.65
C LEU A 133 -4.03 -9.75 -18.48
N ALA A 134 -4.01 -10.21 -19.74
CA ALA A 134 -5.19 -10.22 -20.59
C ALA A 134 -6.30 -11.12 -20.02
N SER A 135 -5.96 -12.31 -19.53
CA SER A 135 -6.90 -13.22 -18.87
C SER A 135 -7.50 -12.59 -17.60
N LEU A 136 -6.67 -11.94 -16.77
CA LEU A 136 -7.12 -11.25 -15.56
C LEU A 136 -8.05 -10.07 -15.90
N GLU A 137 -7.74 -9.27 -16.90
CA GLU A 137 -8.60 -8.13 -17.30
C GLU A 137 -9.95 -8.60 -17.85
N ALA A 138 -9.98 -9.74 -18.55
CA ALA A 138 -11.22 -10.30 -19.15
C ALA A 138 -12.13 -10.99 -18.12
N HIS A 139 -11.56 -11.71 -17.15
CA HIS A 139 -12.28 -12.66 -16.31
C HIS A 139 -12.11 -12.40 -14.81
N GLY A 140 -11.20 -11.53 -14.42
CA GLY A 140 -10.87 -11.27 -13.02
C GLY A 140 -11.72 -10.19 -12.38
N GLU A 141 -11.63 -10.14 -11.06
CA GLU A 141 -12.23 -9.12 -10.20
C GLU A 141 -11.14 -8.40 -9.42
N VAL A 142 -11.40 -7.14 -9.05
CA VAL A 142 -10.53 -6.38 -8.16
C VAL A 142 -10.51 -7.04 -6.78
N PRO A 143 -9.33 -7.40 -6.25
CA PRO A 143 -9.22 -8.09 -4.97
C PRO A 143 -9.36 -7.10 -3.81
N LEU A 144 -10.59 -6.81 -3.40
CA LEU A 144 -10.82 -6.00 -2.20
C LEU A 144 -10.23 -6.68 -0.96
N PRO A 145 -9.69 -5.90 -0.01
CA PRO A 145 -9.18 -6.42 1.24
C PRO A 145 -10.27 -7.14 2.07
N PRO A 146 -9.91 -8.13 2.90
CA PRO A 146 -10.87 -8.98 3.61
C PRO A 146 -11.72 -8.27 4.67
N TYR A 147 -11.36 -7.05 5.10
CA TYR A 147 -12.17 -6.23 6.00
C TYR A 147 -13.28 -5.44 5.27
N ILE A 148 -13.26 -5.40 3.95
CA ILE A 148 -14.38 -4.95 3.13
C ILE A 148 -15.26 -6.16 2.89
N THR A 149 -16.49 -6.13 3.42
CA THR A 149 -17.36 -7.31 3.52
C THR A 149 -18.34 -7.47 2.37
N HIS A 150 -18.41 -6.50 1.44
CA HIS A 150 -19.23 -6.61 0.23
C HIS A 150 -18.38 -7.12 -0.95
N ALA A 151 -19.05 -7.68 -1.96
CA ALA A 151 -18.41 -8.03 -3.22
C ALA A 151 -17.97 -6.77 -3.98
N ALA A 152 -16.84 -6.86 -4.72
CA ALA A 152 -16.39 -5.75 -5.53
C ALA A 152 -17.45 -5.35 -6.56
N ASP A 153 -17.68 -4.05 -6.70
CA ASP A 153 -18.59 -3.47 -7.67
C ASP A 153 -17.86 -2.51 -8.64
N ALA A 154 -18.59 -1.96 -9.61
CA ALA A 154 -18.03 -1.01 -10.58
C ALA A 154 -17.49 0.27 -9.90
N GLY A 155 -18.07 0.66 -8.76
CA GLY A 155 -17.59 1.78 -7.95
C GLY A 155 -16.23 1.47 -7.36
N ASP A 156 -16.02 0.25 -6.85
CA ASP A 156 -14.74 -0.20 -6.33
C ASP A 156 -13.67 -0.27 -7.44
N GLU A 157 -14.01 -0.80 -8.61
CA GLU A 157 -13.08 -0.84 -9.75
C GLU A 157 -12.52 0.56 -10.07
N ALA A 158 -13.37 1.59 -10.04
CA ALA A 158 -12.96 2.96 -10.29
C ALA A 158 -12.26 3.62 -9.10
N ARG A 159 -12.67 3.29 -7.87
CA ARG A 159 -12.24 4.01 -6.65
C ARG A 159 -11.06 3.35 -5.94
N TYR A 160 -10.89 2.01 -6.07
CA TYR A 160 -9.74 1.27 -5.52
C TYR A 160 -8.52 1.34 -6.45
N GLN A 161 -8.34 2.51 -7.10
CA GLN A 161 -7.24 2.83 -8.00
C GLN A 161 -6.86 4.30 -7.84
N THR A 162 -5.56 4.62 -7.83
CA THR A 162 -5.10 6.02 -7.81
C THR A 162 -5.26 6.67 -9.19
N VAL A 163 -5.44 8.00 -9.23
CA VAL A 163 -5.56 8.74 -10.50
C VAL A 163 -4.27 8.73 -11.32
N TYR A 164 -3.15 8.39 -10.71
CA TYR A 164 -1.83 8.32 -11.35
C TYR A 164 -1.30 6.88 -11.53
N ALA A 165 -2.15 5.86 -11.37
CA ALA A 165 -1.76 4.46 -11.54
C ALA A 165 -1.37 4.16 -13.00
N ARG A 166 -0.16 3.58 -13.20
CA ARG A 166 0.39 3.29 -14.54
C ARG A 166 0.91 1.87 -14.68
N SER A 167 1.64 1.38 -13.67
CA SER A 167 2.41 0.15 -13.73
C SER A 167 1.59 -1.03 -13.19
N PRO A 168 1.00 -1.93 -14.03
CA PRO A 168 0.16 -3.02 -13.55
C PRO A 168 0.98 -4.06 -12.78
N GLY A 169 0.38 -4.67 -11.73
CA GLY A 169 1.03 -5.76 -10.99
C GLY A 169 0.75 -5.80 -9.49
N ALA A 170 0.00 -4.85 -8.95
CA ALA A 170 -0.37 -4.86 -7.54
C ALA A 170 -1.68 -5.61 -7.29
N VAL A 171 -1.77 -6.28 -6.16
CA VAL A 171 -2.98 -6.92 -5.65
C VAL A 171 -3.76 -5.97 -4.73
N ALA A 172 -3.08 -4.98 -4.14
CA ALA A 172 -3.72 -3.95 -3.33
C ALA A 172 -3.30 -2.55 -3.77
N ALA A 173 -4.24 -1.60 -3.66
CA ALA A 173 -3.99 -0.20 -3.99
C ALA A 173 -3.05 0.46 -2.95
N PRO A 174 -2.21 1.44 -3.36
CA PRO A 174 -1.52 2.33 -2.43
C PRO A 174 -2.52 3.35 -1.86
N THR A 175 -3.27 2.92 -0.83
CA THR A 175 -4.53 3.52 -0.39
C THR A 175 -4.43 5.00 0.03
N ALA A 176 -3.28 5.45 0.53
CA ALA A 176 -3.06 6.88 0.81
C ALA A 176 -3.17 7.76 -0.46
N GLY A 177 -2.92 7.17 -1.63
CA GLY A 177 -3.08 7.85 -2.91
C GLY A 177 -4.53 8.02 -3.36
N LEU A 178 -5.47 7.28 -2.77
CA LEU A 178 -6.89 7.34 -3.11
C LEU A 178 -7.54 8.67 -2.71
N HIS A 179 -6.92 9.42 -1.81
CA HIS A 179 -7.37 10.74 -1.35
C HIS A 179 -7.08 11.86 -2.36
N PHE A 180 -6.20 11.62 -3.33
CA PHE A 180 -5.83 12.61 -4.33
C PHE A 180 -6.72 12.49 -5.57
N ASP A 181 -7.14 13.63 -6.10
CA ASP A 181 -7.71 13.79 -7.42
C ASP A 181 -6.81 14.70 -8.29
N GLU A 182 -7.12 14.79 -9.58
CA GLU A 182 -6.33 15.60 -10.53
C GLU A 182 -6.31 17.08 -10.14
N ALA A 183 -7.43 17.62 -9.63
CA ALA A 183 -7.54 19.03 -9.25
C ALA A 183 -6.62 19.36 -8.06
N LEU A 184 -6.58 18.48 -7.05
CA LEU A 184 -5.71 18.66 -5.89
C LEU A 184 -4.22 18.54 -6.28
N LEU A 185 -3.89 17.60 -7.16
CA LEU A 185 -2.52 17.45 -7.69
C LEU A 185 -2.09 18.68 -8.48
N ALA A 186 -2.97 19.22 -9.32
CA ALA A 186 -2.71 20.47 -10.07
C ALA A 186 -2.53 21.68 -9.12
N ALA A 187 -3.31 21.76 -8.05
CA ALA A 187 -3.17 22.83 -7.05
C ALA A 187 -1.82 22.76 -6.32
N LEU A 188 -1.34 21.56 -5.97
CA LEU A 188 -0.01 21.35 -5.38
C LEU A 188 1.10 21.75 -6.36
N GLU A 189 0.99 21.36 -7.63
CA GLU A 189 1.94 21.71 -8.68
C GLU A 189 1.99 23.24 -8.91
N ALA A 190 0.82 23.89 -8.98
CA ALA A 190 0.71 25.36 -9.10
C ALA A 190 1.33 26.09 -7.88
N LYS A 191 1.33 25.46 -6.70
CA LYS A 191 2.02 25.97 -5.50
C LYS A 191 3.54 25.79 -5.57
N GLY A 192 4.07 25.02 -6.51
CA GLY A 192 5.50 24.72 -6.62
C GLY A 192 5.93 23.47 -5.86
N VAL A 193 5.00 22.57 -5.53
CA VAL A 193 5.27 21.23 -5.01
C VAL A 193 5.49 20.30 -6.21
N ALA A 194 6.71 19.80 -6.37
CA ALA A 194 7.01 18.87 -7.45
C ALA A 194 6.42 17.47 -7.16
N ARG A 195 6.20 16.68 -8.23
CA ARG A 195 5.75 15.28 -8.11
C ARG A 195 6.72 14.34 -8.81
N ALA A 196 7.02 13.22 -8.16
CA ALA A 196 7.76 12.09 -8.73
C ALA A 196 7.07 10.77 -8.37
N SER A 197 7.40 9.69 -9.07
CA SER A 197 6.80 8.37 -8.81
C SER A 197 7.85 7.31 -8.56
N VAL A 198 7.49 6.36 -7.70
CA VAL A 198 8.12 5.06 -7.56
C VAL A 198 7.08 4.00 -7.88
N THR A 199 7.52 2.79 -8.20
CA THR A 199 6.63 1.63 -8.29
C THR A 199 6.96 0.68 -7.15
N LEU A 200 5.97 0.26 -6.38
CA LEU A 200 6.06 -0.89 -5.49
C LEU A 200 4.77 -1.69 -5.65
N HIS A 201 4.90 -2.93 -6.13
CA HIS A 201 3.76 -3.83 -6.29
C HIS A 201 3.43 -4.47 -4.97
N VAL A 202 2.27 -4.08 -4.42
CA VAL A 202 1.76 -4.61 -3.16
C VAL A 202 1.19 -6.00 -3.41
N GLY A 203 1.72 -7.00 -2.72
CA GLY A 203 1.22 -8.37 -2.78
C GLY A 203 0.09 -8.65 -1.79
N ALA A 204 -0.56 -9.82 -1.93
CA ALA A 204 -1.62 -10.28 -1.03
C ALA A 204 -1.14 -10.50 0.41
N GLY A 205 0.17 -10.65 0.62
CA GLY A 205 0.77 -10.74 1.95
C GLY A 205 0.50 -9.53 2.85
N THR A 206 0.19 -8.35 2.26
CA THR A 206 -0.19 -7.16 3.03
C THR A 206 -1.49 -7.34 3.81
N PHE A 207 -2.33 -8.30 3.42
CA PHE A 207 -3.59 -8.62 4.10
C PHE A 207 -3.41 -9.67 5.21
N GLN A 208 -2.22 -10.24 5.35
CA GLN A 208 -1.97 -11.27 6.36
C GLN A 208 -1.64 -10.62 7.72
N PRO A 209 -2.27 -11.09 8.81
CA PRO A 209 -1.94 -10.61 10.15
C PRO A 209 -0.55 -11.07 10.57
N VAL A 210 0.11 -10.30 11.43
CA VAL A 210 1.32 -10.75 12.13
C VAL A 210 0.95 -11.91 13.05
N ARG A 211 1.67 -13.04 12.94
CA ARG A 211 1.34 -14.30 13.64
C ARG A 211 2.32 -14.62 14.78
N VAL A 212 3.20 -13.71 15.11
CA VAL A 212 4.23 -13.89 16.15
C VAL A 212 4.09 -12.81 17.22
N ASP A 213 4.24 -13.18 18.48
CA ASP A 213 4.17 -12.21 19.57
C ASP A 213 5.44 -11.36 19.66
N ASP A 214 6.60 -11.98 19.49
CA ASP A 214 7.89 -11.29 19.36
C ASP A 214 8.09 -10.82 17.92
N ILE A 215 7.95 -9.52 17.70
CA ILE A 215 8.01 -8.93 16.35
C ILE A 215 9.37 -9.11 15.67
N SER A 216 10.45 -9.36 16.42
CA SER A 216 11.77 -9.64 15.83
C SER A 216 11.82 -10.93 15.01
N LYS A 217 10.86 -11.83 15.24
CA LYS A 217 10.69 -13.10 14.51
C LYS A 217 9.77 -12.98 13.28
N HIS A 218 9.18 -11.80 13.06
CA HIS A 218 8.33 -11.61 11.90
C HIS A 218 9.14 -11.53 10.61
N VAL A 219 8.69 -12.24 9.58
CA VAL A 219 9.32 -12.24 8.26
C VAL A 219 8.37 -11.56 7.27
N MET A 220 8.81 -10.42 6.74
CA MET A 220 8.06 -9.70 5.70
C MET A 220 8.05 -10.47 4.38
N HIS A 221 6.90 -10.44 3.70
CA HIS A 221 6.83 -10.88 2.30
C HIS A 221 7.71 -9.98 1.42
N SER A 222 8.29 -10.58 0.38
CA SER A 222 9.11 -9.84 -0.57
C SER A 222 8.21 -9.11 -1.57
N GLU A 223 8.41 -7.80 -1.74
CA GLU A 223 7.71 -6.97 -2.71
C GLU A 223 8.69 -6.36 -3.71
N ARG A 224 8.31 -6.33 -4.99
CA ARG A 224 9.13 -5.73 -6.03
C ARG A 224 8.94 -4.22 -6.06
N TYR A 225 10.04 -3.48 -6.13
CA TYR A 225 10.01 -2.03 -6.28
C TYR A 225 10.91 -1.56 -7.42
N SER A 226 10.64 -0.35 -7.90
CA SER A 226 11.47 0.37 -8.86
C SER A 226 11.48 1.85 -8.52
N VAL A 227 12.68 2.44 -8.56
CA VAL A 227 12.90 3.89 -8.41
C VAL A 227 13.55 4.41 -9.69
N PRO A 228 12.83 5.23 -10.49
CA PRO A 228 13.37 5.81 -11.72
C PRO A 228 14.49 6.82 -11.46
N GLU A 229 15.43 6.99 -12.40
CA GLU A 229 16.47 8.03 -12.33
C GLU A 229 15.87 9.43 -12.20
N ALA A 230 14.75 9.70 -12.89
CA ALA A 230 14.04 10.96 -12.78
C ALA A 230 13.58 11.26 -11.34
N THR A 231 13.17 10.23 -10.59
CA THR A 231 12.78 10.37 -9.18
C THR A 231 13.99 10.66 -8.30
N VAL A 232 15.13 10.01 -8.55
CA VAL A 232 16.38 10.31 -7.84
C VAL A 232 16.82 11.75 -8.09
N ALA A 233 16.78 12.22 -9.34
CA ALA A 233 17.09 13.59 -9.70
C ALA A 233 16.15 14.60 -9.02
N ALA A 234 14.85 14.29 -8.98
CA ALA A 234 13.84 15.13 -8.30
C ALA A 234 14.11 15.24 -6.79
N ILE A 235 14.46 14.14 -6.13
CA ILE A 235 14.84 14.13 -4.70
C ILE A 235 16.08 14.99 -4.48
N ALA A 236 17.12 14.85 -5.30
CA ALA A 236 18.32 15.66 -5.20
C ALA A 236 18.02 17.16 -5.38
N LYS A 237 17.17 17.51 -6.35
CA LYS A 237 16.74 18.89 -6.59
C LYS A 237 15.96 19.46 -5.39
N ALA A 238 15.00 18.71 -4.85
CA ALA A 238 14.23 19.13 -3.69
C ALA A 238 15.14 19.39 -2.48
N ARG A 239 16.07 18.49 -2.19
CA ARG A 239 17.05 18.65 -1.11
C ARG A 239 17.96 19.86 -1.30
N ALA A 240 18.46 20.09 -2.53
CA ALA A 240 19.25 21.27 -2.85
C ALA A 240 18.49 22.58 -2.60
N ALA A 241 17.16 22.56 -2.82
CA ALA A 241 16.26 23.68 -2.52
C ALA A 241 15.80 23.72 -1.07
N LYS A 242 16.32 22.86 -0.17
CA LYS A 242 15.86 22.70 1.23
C LYS A 242 14.38 22.31 1.35
N GLY A 243 13.81 21.75 0.30
CA GLY A 243 12.48 21.16 0.28
C GLY A 243 12.46 19.78 0.93
N ARG A 244 11.27 19.32 1.30
CA ARG A 244 11.04 18.05 1.99
C ARG A 244 10.59 16.97 1.01
N VAL A 245 10.97 15.72 1.28
CA VAL A 245 10.47 14.54 0.57
C VAL A 245 9.24 14.03 1.30
N VAL A 246 8.09 14.11 0.66
CA VAL A 246 6.78 13.71 1.18
C VAL A 246 6.35 12.42 0.50
N ALA A 247 6.38 11.31 1.21
CA ALA A 247 5.92 10.04 0.68
C ALA A 247 4.38 9.93 0.79
N VAL A 248 3.72 9.52 -0.31
CA VAL A 248 2.30 9.19 -0.31
C VAL A 248 2.16 7.68 -0.18
N GLY A 249 1.83 7.25 1.03
CA GLY A 249 1.70 5.85 1.43
C GLY A 249 2.98 5.21 1.95
N THR A 250 2.77 4.24 2.82
CA THR A 250 3.84 3.42 3.38
C THR A 250 4.60 2.65 2.30
N THR A 251 3.98 2.37 1.16
CA THR A 251 4.59 1.73 0.00
C THR A 251 5.62 2.62 -0.69
N ALA A 252 5.31 3.90 -0.92
CA ALA A 252 6.27 4.86 -1.46
C ALA A 252 7.45 5.07 -0.48
N LEU A 253 7.15 5.19 0.82
CA LEU A 253 8.16 5.28 1.86
C LEU A 253 9.08 4.05 1.82
N ARG A 254 8.54 2.82 1.83
CA ARG A 254 9.33 1.58 1.83
C ARG A 254 10.18 1.44 0.57
N ALA A 255 9.67 1.83 -0.60
CA ALA A 255 10.45 1.82 -1.84
C ALA A 255 11.66 2.76 -1.75
N LEU A 256 11.45 3.99 -1.27
CA LEU A 256 12.51 4.99 -1.12
C LEU A 256 13.56 4.56 -0.10
N GLU A 257 13.13 4.11 1.09
CA GLU A 257 14.05 3.66 2.16
C GLU A 257 14.82 2.38 1.77
N SER A 258 14.19 1.49 0.97
CA SER A 258 14.88 0.30 0.43
C SER A 258 15.94 0.64 -0.61
N ALA A 259 15.71 1.70 -1.40
CA ALA A 259 16.67 2.18 -2.40
C ALA A 259 17.76 3.10 -1.80
N ALA A 260 17.67 3.43 -0.50
CA ALA A 260 18.59 4.33 0.17
C ALA A 260 19.97 3.70 0.38
N SER A 261 21.02 4.43 0.06
CA SER A 261 22.41 4.12 0.37
C SER A 261 23.04 5.33 1.08
N GLY A 262 23.16 5.24 2.42
CA GLY A 262 23.37 6.43 3.23
C GLY A 262 22.21 7.40 3.06
N GLN A 263 22.49 8.69 2.84
CA GLN A 263 21.46 9.71 2.59
C GLN A 263 21.09 9.85 1.10
N GLN A 264 21.64 9.04 0.22
CA GLN A 264 21.33 9.05 -1.22
C GLN A 264 20.36 7.93 -1.59
N VAL A 265 19.53 8.19 -2.59
CA VAL A 265 18.66 7.19 -3.21
C VAL A 265 19.32 6.71 -4.49
N ARG A 266 19.30 5.40 -4.74
CA ARG A 266 19.80 4.80 -5.99
C ARG A 266 18.63 4.48 -6.90
N ALA A 267 18.76 4.81 -8.18
CA ALA A 267 17.84 4.36 -9.20
C ALA A 267 18.00 2.86 -9.45
N GLY A 268 16.92 2.21 -9.85
CA GLY A 268 16.91 0.81 -10.20
C GLY A 268 15.70 0.06 -9.66
N SER A 269 15.67 -1.23 -9.92
CA SER A 269 14.62 -2.14 -9.45
C SER A 269 15.22 -3.19 -8.52
N GLY A 270 14.41 -3.67 -7.58
CA GLY A 270 14.82 -4.68 -6.62
C GLY A 270 13.64 -5.31 -5.91
N GLU A 271 13.95 -6.17 -4.96
CA GLU A 271 12.98 -6.72 -4.01
C GLU A 271 13.27 -6.18 -2.61
N THR A 272 12.21 -5.92 -1.84
CA THR A 272 12.32 -5.45 -0.47
C THR A 272 11.55 -6.33 0.49
N ARG A 273 12.17 -6.63 1.63
CA ARG A 273 11.56 -7.19 2.83
C ARG A 273 11.70 -6.24 4.00
N LEU A 274 11.86 -4.94 3.70
CA LEU A 274 12.09 -3.94 4.74
C LEU A 274 10.94 -3.91 5.74
N PHE A 275 11.26 -4.29 6.97
CA PHE A 275 10.36 -4.25 8.11
C PHE A 275 10.76 -3.07 9.00
N ILE A 276 9.91 -2.06 9.03
CA ILE A 276 10.17 -0.82 9.77
C ILE A 276 9.46 -0.88 11.12
N VAL A 277 10.23 -0.77 12.19
CA VAL A 277 9.77 -0.75 13.58
C VAL A 277 10.43 0.39 14.33
N PRO A 278 9.93 0.82 15.50
CA PRO A 278 10.59 1.85 16.32
C PRO A 278 12.08 1.56 16.53
N GLY A 279 12.91 2.60 16.31
CA GLY A 279 14.38 2.51 16.24
C GLY A 279 14.93 2.50 14.82
N HIS A 280 14.09 2.37 13.78
CA HIS A 280 14.52 2.54 12.39
C HIS A 280 14.93 3.99 12.12
N GLU A 281 16.06 4.19 11.46
CA GLU A 281 16.55 5.49 11.01
C GLU A 281 16.09 5.77 9.58
N PHE A 282 15.21 6.79 9.41
CA PHE A 282 14.73 7.20 8.10
C PHE A 282 15.76 8.05 7.37
N LYS A 283 16.09 7.66 6.13
CA LYS A 283 17.16 8.27 5.32
C LYS A 283 16.64 9.21 4.25
N VAL A 284 15.42 9.00 3.78
CA VAL A 284 14.90 9.69 2.60
C VAL A 284 13.66 10.52 2.91
N VAL A 285 12.67 9.94 3.59
CA VAL A 285 11.34 10.52 3.76
C VAL A 285 11.29 11.47 4.96
N ASP A 286 10.81 12.70 4.75
CA ASP A 286 10.65 13.73 5.77
C ASP A 286 9.23 13.81 6.33
N ARG A 287 8.24 13.55 5.45
CA ARG A 287 6.81 13.54 5.77
C ARG A 287 6.12 12.35 5.13
N LEU A 288 5.08 11.85 5.77
CA LEU A 288 4.32 10.70 5.29
C LEU A 288 2.82 11.01 5.27
N VAL A 289 2.20 10.92 4.09
CA VAL A 289 0.74 10.83 3.97
C VAL A 289 0.36 9.37 4.04
N THR A 290 -0.55 9.00 4.94
CA THR A 290 -0.96 7.61 5.14
C THR A 290 -2.41 7.50 5.58
N ASN A 291 -3.00 6.29 5.53
CA ASN A 291 -4.28 6.00 6.16
C ASN A 291 -4.08 5.63 7.63
N PHE A 292 -5.16 5.51 8.39
CA PHE A 292 -5.15 4.83 9.68
C PHE A 292 -5.04 3.31 9.48
N HIS A 293 -4.21 2.66 10.29
CA HIS A 293 -3.87 1.24 10.17
C HIS A 293 -4.50 0.40 11.28
N LEU A 294 -4.73 -0.89 11.01
CA LEU A 294 -5.29 -1.82 11.98
C LEU A 294 -4.38 -2.04 13.19
N PRO A 295 -4.96 -2.39 14.36
CA PRO A 295 -4.19 -2.88 15.51
C PRO A 295 -3.30 -4.05 15.11
N ARG A 296 -2.16 -4.18 15.75
CA ARG A 296 -1.19 -5.28 15.59
C ARG A 296 -0.67 -5.47 14.15
N SER A 297 -0.69 -4.40 13.33
CA SER A 297 -0.23 -4.45 11.95
C SER A 297 1.20 -3.93 11.79
N THR A 298 1.93 -4.45 10.79
CA THR A 298 3.27 -3.96 10.42
C THR A 298 3.24 -2.48 10.03
N LEU A 299 2.11 -1.99 9.51
CA LEU A 299 1.94 -0.60 9.11
C LEU A 299 1.77 0.34 10.33
N LEU A 300 1.10 -0.12 11.39
CA LEU A 300 1.06 0.63 12.65
C LEU A 300 2.45 0.74 13.29
N MET A 301 3.26 -0.33 13.19
CA MET A 301 4.65 -0.31 13.63
C MET A 301 5.48 0.71 12.85
N LEU A 302 5.30 0.78 11.51
CA LEU A 302 5.99 1.73 10.65
C LEU A 302 5.66 3.18 11.01
N VAL A 303 4.37 3.53 11.16
CA VAL A 303 4.00 4.92 11.52
C VAL A 303 4.44 5.26 12.94
N SER A 304 4.46 4.27 13.85
CA SER A 304 5.02 4.43 15.20
C SER A 304 6.53 4.69 15.18
N ALA A 305 7.26 4.06 14.26
CA ALA A 305 8.67 4.34 14.05
C ALA A 305 8.88 5.76 13.48
N PHE A 306 7.98 6.21 12.59
CA PHE A 306 8.11 7.47 11.87
C PHE A 306 7.82 8.69 12.74
N ALA A 307 6.67 8.71 13.43
CA ALA A 307 6.20 9.85 14.20
C ALA A 307 6.33 9.68 15.73
N GLY A 308 6.92 8.56 16.19
CA GLY A 308 7.06 8.24 17.60
C GLY A 308 5.87 7.46 18.16
N ALA A 309 6.15 6.34 18.84
CA ALA A 309 5.12 5.41 19.31
C ALA A 309 4.10 6.07 20.27
N ALA A 310 4.55 6.93 21.18
CA ALA A 310 3.67 7.64 22.10
C ALA A 310 2.76 8.65 21.37
N ASN A 311 3.29 9.36 20.38
CA ASN A 311 2.53 10.30 19.57
C ASN A 311 1.46 9.59 18.73
N ILE A 312 1.82 8.48 18.08
CA ILE A 312 0.89 7.66 17.29
C ILE A 312 -0.22 7.09 18.19
N ARG A 313 0.11 6.58 19.38
CA ARG A 313 -0.90 6.09 20.31
C ARG A 313 -1.95 7.17 20.63
N ARG A 314 -1.50 8.37 21.02
CA ARG A 314 -2.40 9.51 21.31
C ARG A 314 -3.21 9.93 20.07
N ALA A 315 -2.59 9.94 18.88
CA ALA A 315 -3.29 10.29 17.64
C ALA A 315 -4.38 9.26 17.29
N TYR A 316 -4.14 7.97 17.54
CA TYR A 316 -5.14 6.91 17.30
C TYR A 316 -6.26 6.94 18.34
N GLU A 317 -5.97 7.17 19.62
CA GLU A 317 -6.98 7.39 20.68
C GLU A 317 -7.85 8.60 20.32
N HIS A 318 -7.25 9.72 19.90
CA HIS A 318 -7.96 10.91 19.43
C HIS A 318 -8.82 10.58 18.19
N ALA A 319 -8.29 9.88 17.20
CA ALA A 319 -9.01 9.53 15.98
C ALA A 319 -10.23 8.65 16.25
N VAL A 320 -10.11 7.66 17.16
CA VAL A 320 -11.25 6.83 17.58
C VAL A 320 -12.31 7.69 18.30
N ALA A 321 -11.90 8.52 19.25
CA ALA A 321 -12.82 9.41 19.99
C ALA A 321 -13.51 10.43 19.06
N ALA A 322 -12.79 10.98 18.08
CA ALA A 322 -13.29 11.91 17.08
C ALA A 322 -13.99 11.22 15.89
N ARG A 323 -14.16 9.87 15.97
CA ARG A 323 -14.85 9.05 14.96
C ARG A 323 -14.29 9.26 13.55
N TYR A 324 -12.97 9.19 13.39
CA TYR A 324 -12.33 9.06 12.10
C TYR A 324 -12.69 7.71 11.48
N ARG A 325 -12.68 7.66 10.15
CA ARG A 325 -12.85 6.44 9.38
C ARG A 325 -11.49 5.77 9.19
N PHE A 326 -11.43 4.47 9.38
CA PHE A 326 -10.18 3.72 9.36
C PHE A 326 -10.01 2.90 8.09
N PHE A 327 -8.78 2.59 7.76
CA PHE A 327 -8.30 1.69 6.72
C PHE A 327 -8.41 2.24 5.29
N SER A 328 -8.51 1.37 4.25
CA SER A 328 -8.32 1.75 2.83
C SER A 328 -9.24 2.85 2.33
N TYR A 329 -10.52 2.84 2.70
CA TYR A 329 -11.52 3.83 2.34
C TYR A 329 -11.76 4.86 3.46
N GLY A 330 -10.94 4.81 4.49
CA GLY A 330 -11.02 5.70 5.63
C GLY A 330 -10.46 7.09 5.36
N ASP A 331 -10.08 7.75 6.44
CA ASP A 331 -9.49 9.09 6.44
C ASP A 331 -7.95 9.00 6.38
N ALA A 332 -7.31 10.14 6.25
CA ALA A 332 -5.87 10.27 6.07
C ALA A 332 -5.17 10.87 7.30
N MET A 333 -3.88 10.61 7.38
CA MET A 333 -2.94 11.29 8.26
C MET A 333 -1.83 11.94 7.44
N LEU A 334 -1.36 13.12 7.85
CA LEU A 334 -0.06 13.67 7.48
C LEU A 334 0.83 13.62 8.71
N LEU A 335 1.88 12.82 8.63
CA LEU A 335 2.84 12.64 9.71
C LEU A 335 4.13 13.40 9.41
N GLU A 336 4.61 14.19 10.35
CA GLU A 336 5.97 14.69 10.35
C GLU A 336 6.88 13.72 11.10
N SER A 337 8.11 13.54 10.62
CA SER A 337 9.06 12.66 11.27
C SER A 337 9.40 13.15 12.69
N ALA A 338 9.42 12.24 13.66
CA ALA A 338 9.93 12.53 15.00
C ALA A 338 11.46 12.69 14.99
N GLN A 339 12.14 12.25 13.94
CA GLN A 339 13.59 12.32 13.82
C GLN A 339 14.01 13.66 13.24
N VAL A 340 14.98 14.30 13.87
CA VAL A 340 15.65 15.48 13.31
C VAL A 340 16.76 14.99 12.40
N ARG A 341 16.70 15.34 11.12
CA ARG A 341 17.84 15.14 10.24
C ARG A 341 18.91 16.21 10.54
N ALA A 342 20.12 15.74 10.75
CA ALA A 342 21.28 16.61 10.89
C ALA A 342 21.65 17.29 9.56
#